data_ad15cbbee6e9f915f30c7d5f1107cc45
#
_entry.id   ad15cbbee6e9f915f30c7d5f1107cc45
#
_cell.length_a   1.000
_cell.length_b   1.000
_cell.length_c   1.000
_cell.angle_alpha   90.00
_cell.angle_beta   90.00
_cell.angle_gamma   90.00
#
_symmetry.space_group_name_H-M   'P 1'
#
loop_
_entity.id
_entity.type
_entity.pdbx_description
1 polymer ?
#
loop_
_entity_poly.entity_id
_entity_poly.type
_entity_poly.pdbx_seq_one_letter_code
_entity_poly.pdbx_strand_id
1 'polypeptide(L)'
;MNLGKKLFCAAAIAALSVSCAFAAYPTKQITVLQGFKAGGGSDALAQVTQPYLEKVLGKSFVNQYIPGATGAIAWTQLCKSSRKDGYTLSITNTPMLQTNYIMNPSIKYNIKELTPLANVVTDPGIIVVAADSPYKTLEDFLEAVKANPGKITVGNSGVGGDDFFTTLMFEKASGLKVQLVPFEGDGPSWQAAMGKKIDASFNNIGLVYPQIMAGNLRALAIMAEKRFEKLPDVPTLREKGIDVVNGSSRGYSAPAGIPEEVKTVLIEAFKKMAEMPEFRKACDDRALIVDMKFGDDYQKMLADQEQAYFGIWDEIKDQYQKH
;
A
#
# COMPACT_ATOMS: atom_id res chain seq x y z
N MET A 1 -66.96 -16.18 46.48
CA MET A 1 -65.71 -15.92 47.21
C MET A 1 -64.57 -16.37 46.37
N ASN A 2 -63.78 -15.40 45.87
CA ASN A 2 -62.45 -15.39 45.32
C ASN A 2 -62.11 -16.15 44.02
N LEU A 3 -62.52 -15.52 42.92
CA LEU A 3 -62.07 -15.80 41.59
C LEU A 3 -61.00 -14.75 41.12
N GLY A 4 -60.36 -14.02 42.03
CA GLY A 4 -59.56 -12.84 41.75
C GLY A 4 -58.03 -12.99 41.97
N LYS A 5 -57.49 -14.19 42.21
CA LYS A 5 -56.09 -14.37 42.59
C LYS A 5 -55.23 -15.30 41.71
N LYS A 6 -55.73 -15.68 40.52
CA LYS A 6 -54.95 -16.58 39.60
C LYS A 6 -54.58 -15.96 38.26
N LEU A 7 -54.77 -14.64 38.04
CA LEU A 7 -54.44 -13.98 36.79
C LEU A 7 -53.20 -13.05 36.86
N PHE A 8 -52.47 -13.03 37.96
CA PHE A 8 -51.29 -12.13 38.13
C PHE A 8 -49.92 -12.81 38.04
N CYS A 9 -49.86 -14.12 37.79
CA CYS A 9 -48.56 -14.85 37.68
C CYS A 9 -48.18 -15.26 36.25
N ALA A 10 -48.96 -14.92 35.22
CA ALA A 10 -48.66 -15.31 33.83
C ALA A 10 -48.06 -14.21 32.95
N ALA A 11 -47.90 -12.98 33.47
CA ALA A 11 -47.36 -11.85 32.71
C ALA A 11 -45.88 -11.50 33.02
N ALA A 12 -45.21 -12.26 33.89
CA ALA A 12 -43.84 -11.94 34.34
C ALA A 12 -42.74 -12.84 33.76
N ILE A 13 -43.05 -13.70 32.76
CA ILE A 13 -42.05 -14.64 32.17
C ILE A 13 -41.82 -14.38 30.66
N ALA A 14 -42.35 -13.32 30.11
CA ALA A 14 -42.13 -12.99 28.67
C ALA A 14 -41.07 -11.88 28.41
N ALA A 15 -40.32 -11.50 29.41
CA ALA A 15 -39.18 -10.60 29.27
C ALA A 15 -37.85 -11.35 29.46
N LEU A 16 -37.77 -12.60 29.02
CA LEU A 16 -36.47 -13.24 28.76
C LEU A 16 -35.95 -12.64 27.47
N SER A 17 -35.17 -11.59 27.63
CA SER A 17 -34.17 -11.07 26.70
C SER A 17 -33.65 -12.19 25.81
N VAL A 18 -34.05 -12.17 24.55
CA VAL A 18 -33.27 -12.75 23.47
C VAL A 18 -32.04 -11.87 23.38
N SER A 19 -31.13 -12.01 24.32
CA SER A 19 -29.71 -11.72 24.07
C SER A 19 -29.32 -12.72 23.02
N CYS A 20 -29.50 -12.38 21.74
CA CYS A 20 -28.71 -12.98 20.70
C CYS A 20 -27.26 -12.78 21.14
N ALA A 21 -26.70 -13.81 21.75
CA ALA A 21 -25.27 -13.93 21.89
C ALA A 21 -24.76 -13.96 20.45
N PHE A 22 -24.51 -12.78 19.87
CA PHE A 22 -23.68 -12.71 18.68
C PHE A 22 -22.38 -13.42 19.08
N ALA A 23 -22.18 -14.60 18.50
CA ALA A 23 -20.94 -15.34 18.69
C ALA A 23 -19.81 -14.35 18.40
N ALA A 24 -18.95 -14.13 19.40
CA ALA A 24 -17.93 -13.09 19.31
C ALA A 24 -17.09 -13.32 18.03
N TYR A 25 -17.15 -12.35 17.10
CA TYR A 25 -16.35 -12.41 15.87
C TYR A 25 -14.84 -12.37 16.22
N PRO A 26 -13.99 -13.16 15.54
CA PRO A 26 -14.28 -14.19 14.53
C PRO A 26 -14.55 -15.58 15.18
N THR A 27 -15.48 -16.35 14.61
CA THR A 27 -15.76 -17.73 15.04
C THR A 27 -15.08 -18.79 14.19
N LYS A 28 -14.62 -18.42 12.98
CA LYS A 28 -13.96 -19.29 12.00
C LYS A 28 -12.74 -18.59 11.41
N GLN A 29 -11.99 -19.28 10.56
CA GLN A 29 -10.86 -18.73 9.83
C GLN A 29 -11.26 -17.56 8.93
N ILE A 30 -10.31 -16.64 8.69
CA ILE A 30 -10.46 -15.47 7.82
C ILE A 30 -9.68 -15.72 6.53
N THR A 31 -10.32 -15.55 5.37
CA THR A 31 -9.68 -15.64 4.06
C THR A 31 -9.08 -14.29 3.67
N VAL A 32 -7.85 -14.28 3.16
CA VAL A 32 -7.18 -13.09 2.66
C VAL A 32 -6.87 -13.26 1.17
N LEU A 33 -7.51 -12.44 0.34
CA LEU A 33 -7.25 -12.42 -1.10
C LEU A 33 -5.93 -11.72 -1.37
N GLN A 34 -5.07 -12.36 -2.16
CA GLN A 34 -3.76 -11.87 -2.58
C GLN A 34 -3.81 -11.61 -4.09
N GLY A 35 -3.71 -10.33 -4.48
CA GLY A 35 -3.75 -9.92 -5.90
C GLY A 35 -2.47 -10.25 -6.70
N PHE A 36 -1.46 -10.78 -6.02
CA PHE A 36 -0.15 -11.13 -6.58
C PHE A 36 0.22 -12.56 -6.22
N LYS A 37 1.24 -13.09 -6.88
CA LYS A 37 1.74 -14.45 -6.63
C LYS A 37 2.42 -14.55 -5.25
N ALA A 38 2.46 -15.76 -4.71
CA ALA A 38 3.25 -16.08 -3.52
C ALA A 38 4.73 -15.68 -3.70
N GLY A 39 5.38 -15.27 -2.61
CA GLY A 39 6.76 -14.80 -2.59
C GLY A 39 6.93 -13.31 -2.95
N GLY A 40 5.84 -12.61 -3.33
CA GLY A 40 5.87 -11.17 -3.58
C GLY A 40 5.68 -10.32 -2.32
N GLY A 41 5.69 -8.98 -2.48
CA GLY A 41 5.58 -8.03 -1.36
C GLY A 41 4.30 -8.16 -0.53
N SER A 42 3.16 -8.50 -1.16
CA SER A 42 1.91 -8.76 -0.44
C SER A 42 2.00 -10.02 0.42
N ASP A 43 2.62 -11.08 -0.12
CA ASP A 43 2.82 -12.32 0.62
C ASP A 43 3.80 -12.12 1.77
N ALA A 44 4.88 -11.37 1.56
CA ALA A 44 5.80 -10.97 2.64
C ALA A 44 5.07 -10.23 3.76
N LEU A 45 4.14 -9.30 3.42
CA LEU A 45 3.31 -8.63 4.41
C LEU A 45 2.43 -9.63 5.17
N ALA A 46 1.77 -10.56 4.48
CA ALA A 46 0.95 -11.59 5.11
C ALA A 46 1.76 -12.41 6.12
N GLN A 47 2.96 -12.84 5.75
CA GLN A 47 3.86 -13.63 6.60
C GLN A 47 4.30 -12.91 7.87
N VAL A 48 4.42 -11.57 7.85
CA VAL A 48 4.82 -10.81 9.04
C VAL A 48 3.65 -10.30 9.87
N THR A 49 2.42 -10.29 9.35
CA THR A 49 1.25 -9.76 10.08
C THR A 49 0.37 -10.88 10.63
N GLN A 50 0.07 -11.89 9.81
CA GLN A 50 -0.91 -12.92 10.14
C GLN A 50 -0.60 -13.70 11.43
N PRO A 51 0.65 -14.11 11.74
CA PRO A 51 0.94 -14.80 12.99
C PRO A 51 0.57 -14.00 14.24
N TYR A 52 0.69 -12.68 14.18
CA TYR A 52 0.35 -11.80 15.30
C TYR A 52 -1.16 -11.49 15.36
N LEU A 53 -1.80 -11.32 14.20
CA LEU A 53 -3.26 -11.19 14.13
C LEU A 53 -3.95 -12.46 14.61
N GLU A 54 -3.43 -13.63 14.30
CA GLU A 54 -3.92 -14.93 14.80
C GLU A 54 -3.84 -15.02 16.32
N LYS A 55 -2.75 -14.54 16.93
CA LYS A 55 -2.62 -14.46 18.40
C LYS A 55 -3.69 -13.56 19.01
N VAL A 56 -4.01 -12.43 18.37
CA VAL A 56 -5.01 -11.46 18.88
C VAL A 56 -6.43 -11.98 18.70
N LEU A 57 -6.74 -12.52 17.52
CA LEU A 57 -8.11 -12.91 17.13
C LEU A 57 -8.46 -14.36 17.50
N GLY A 58 -7.47 -15.20 17.81
CA GLY A 58 -7.68 -16.61 18.13
C GLY A 58 -8.17 -17.45 16.95
N LYS A 59 -7.99 -16.99 15.72
CA LYS A 59 -8.38 -17.67 14.48
C LYS A 59 -7.33 -17.51 13.40
N SER A 60 -7.16 -18.55 12.58
CA SER A 60 -6.17 -18.59 11.51
C SER A 60 -6.60 -17.75 10.30
N PHE A 61 -5.59 -17.30 9.55
CA PHE A 61 -5.75 -16.66 8.26
C PHE A 61 -5.36 -17.64 7.14
N VAL A 62 -6.12 -17.61 6.03
CA VAL A 62 -5.87 -18.44 4.84
C VAL A 62 -5.70 -17.55 3.64
N ASN A 63 -4.51 -17.55 3.03
CA ASN A 63 -4.23 -16.79 1.83
C ASN A 63 -4.77 -17.49 0.58
N GLN A 64 -5.53 -16.75 -0.22
CA GLN A 64 -6.01 -17.16 -1.53
C GLN A 64 -5.38 -16.28 -2.60
N TYR A 65 -4.50 -16.84 -3.41
CA TYR A 65 -3.79 -16.11 -4.46
C TYR A 65 -4.63 -16.03 -5.73
N ILE A 66 -4.92 -14.81 -6.18
CA ILE A 66 -5.72 -14.49 -7.36
C ILE A 66 -4.96 -13.45 -8.18
N PRO A 67 -3.80 -13.81 -8.77
CA PRO A 67 -2.99 -12.88 -9.53
C PRO A 67 -3.65 -12.52 -10.86
N GLY A 68 -3.38 -11.29 -11.31
CA GLY A 68 -3.77 -10.81 -12.63
C GLY A 68 -4.22 -9.37 -12.65
N ALA A 69 -4.04 -8.72 -13.78
CA ALA A 69 -4.31 -7.30 -14.00
C ALA A 69 -3.80 -6.41 -12.84
N THR A 70 -2.56 -6.63 -12.42
CA THR A 70 -1.89 -5.87 -11.35
C THR A 70 -2.72 -5.82 -10.05
N GLY A 71 -3.34 -6.96 -9.66
CA GLY A 71 -4.18 -7.09 -8.47
C GLY A 71 -5.68 -6.82 -8.70
N ALA A 72 -6.07 -6.22 -9.82
CA ALA A 72 -7.45 -5.81 -10.07
C ALA A 72 -8.46 -6.96 -10.03
N ILE A 73 -8.08 -8.19 -10.39
CA ILE A 73 -8.96 -9.36 -10.34
C ILE A 73 -9.34 -9.66 -8.89
N ALA A 74 -8.37 -9.72 -7.99
CA ALA A 74 -8.61 -9.99 -6.56
C ALA A 74 -9.46 -8.88 -5.91
N TRP A 75 -9.16 -7.62 -6.19
CA TRP A 75 -9.92 -6.49 -5.63
C TRP A 75 -11.33 -6.37 -6.22
N THR A 76 -11.53 -6.71 -7.49
CA THR A 76 -12.87 -6.84 -8.08
C THR A 76 -13.66 -7.94 -7.36
N GLN A 77 -13.05 -9.12 -7.12
CA GLN A 77 -13.69 -10.18 -6.37
C GLN A 77 -14.04 -9.75 -4.94
N LEU A 78 -13.13 -9.05 -4.25
CA LEU A 78 -13.40 -8.51 -2.91
C LEU A 78 -14.63 -7.61 -2.92
N CYS A 79 -14.67 -6.63 -3.84
CA CYS A 79 -15.72 -5.61 -3.88
C CYS A 79 -17.08 -6.16 -4.36
N LYS A 80 -17.08 -7.07 -5.34
CA LYS A 80 -18.30 -7.47 -6.05
C LYS A 80 -18.87 -8.83 -5.63
N SER A 81 -18.02 -9.73 -5.13
CA SER A 81 -18.41 -11.14 -4.92
C SER A 81 -18.22 -11.63 -3.49
N SER A 82 -17.47 -10.92 -2.66
CA SER A 82 -17.23 -11.34 -1.28
C SER A 82 -18.40 -10.99 -0.37
N ARG A 83 -18.63 -11.86 0.64
CA ARG A 83 -19.61 -11.58 1.69
C ARG A 83 -19.18 -10.41 2.55
N LYS A 84 -20.14 -9.60 2.97
CA LYS A 84 -19.91 -8.44 3.85
C LYS A 84 -19.99 -8.85 5.33
N ASP A 85 -19.33 -9.93 5.70
CA ASP A 85 -19.37 -10.51 7.05
C ASP A 85 -18.01 -10.44 7.77
N GLY A 86 -17.00 -9.83 7.13
CA GLY A 86 -15.65 -9.68 7.67
C GLY A 86 -14.76 -10.92 7.55
N TYR A 87 -15.24 -12.03 7.02
CA TYR A 87 -14.44 -13.26 6.86
C TYR A 87 -13.68 -13.34 5.53
N THR A 88 -13.82 -12.34 4.66
CA THR A 88 -13.00 -12.18 3.47
C THR A 88 -12.38 -10.80 3.48
N LEU A 89 -11.07 -10.74 3.55
CA LEU A 89 -10.25 -9.53 3.46
C LEU A 89 -9.40 -9.60 2.20
N SER A 90 -8.74 -8.51 1.85
CA SER A 90 -7.66 -8.54 0.86
C SER A 90 -6.49 -7.70 1.33
N ILE A 91 -5.29 -8.10 0.95
CA ILE A 91 -4.17 -7.17 0.95
C ILE A 91 -4.37 -6.20 -0.22
N THR A 92 -4.26 -4.92 0.09
CA THR A 92 -4.40 -3.80 -0.85
C THR A 92 -3.06 -3.11 -1.01
N ASN A 93 -2.68 -2.85 -2.26
CA ASN A 93 -1.40 -2.27 -2.63
C ASN A 93 -1.63 -0.96 -3.37
N THR A 94 -1.10 0.13 -2.85
CA THR A 94 -1.09 1.41 -3.57
C THR A 94 0.23 1.58 -4.32
N PRO A 95 0.23 2.27 -5.44
CA PRO A 95 -0.88 2.97 -6.10
C PRO A 95 -1.81 2.08 -6.92
N MET A 96 -1.44 0.83 -7.21
CA MET A 96 -2.16 -0.04 -8.16
C MET A 96 -3.64 -0.21 -7.82
N LEU A 97 -3.99 -0.15 -6.52
CA LEU A 97 -5.39 -0.20 -6.08
C LEU A 97 -6.24 0.89 -6.73
N GLN A 98 -5.69 2.11 -6.89
CA GLN A 98 -6.35 3.25 -7.51
C GLN A 98 -6.05 3.35 -9.00
N THR A 99 -4.77 3.25 -9.39
CA THR A 99 -4.35 3.51 -10.77
C THR A 99 -4.95 2.53 -11.77
N ASN A 100 -5.26 1.31 -11.36
CA ASN A 100 -5.93 0.32 -12.20
C ASN A 100 -7.23 0.86 -12.81
N TYR A 101 -8.16 1.39 -12.01
CA TYR A 101 -9.44 1.90 -12.53
C TYR A 101 -9.35 3.34 -13.03
N ILE A 102 -8.37 4.12 -12.56
CA ILE A 102 -8.09 5.47 -13.09
C ILE A 102 -7.64 5.38 -14.55
N MET A 103 -6.75 4.43 -14.85
CA MET A 103 -6.16 4.28 -16.18
C MET A 103 -6.99 3.39 -17.10
N ASN A 104 -7.77 2.47 -16.56
CA ASN A 104 -8.58 1.52 -17.32
C ASN A 104 -10.04 1.51 -16.89
N PRO A 105 -10.94 2.21 -17.64
CA PRO A 105 -12.37 2.27 -17.32
C PRO A 105 -13.10 0.92 -17.36
N SER A 106 -12.47 -0.15 -17.88
CA SER A 106 -13.06 -1.51 -17.85
C SER A 106 -12.99 -2.14 -16.45
N ILE A 107 -12.10 -1.66 -15.58
CA ILE A 107 -12.02 -2.07 -14.17
C ILE A 107 -13.25 -1.54 -13.40
N LYS A 108 -13.95 -2.43 -12.71
CA LYS A 108 -15.28 -2.13 -12.15
C LYS A 108 -15.35 -2.00 -10.65
N TYR A 109 -14.23 -1.88 -9.95
CA TYR A 109 -14.17 -1.52 -8.52
C TYR A 109 -13.57 -0.11 -8.35
N ASN A 110 -13.74 0.46 -7.17
CA ASN A 110 -13.04 1.66 -6.72
C ASN A 110 -12.88 1.63 -5.19
N ILE A 111 -12.12 2.57 -4.63
CA ILE A 111 -11.83 2.59 -3.17
C ILE A 111 -13.07 2.80 -2.30
N LYS A 112 -14.16 3.39 -2.82
CA LYS A 112 -15.42 3.58 -2.06
C LYS A 112 -16.16 2.26 -1.81
N GLU A 113 -15.80 1.20 -2.53
CA GLU A 113 -16.35 -0.13 -2.36
C GLU A 113 -15.53 -0.98 -1.37
N LEU A 114 -14.57 -0.36 -0.69
CA LEU A 114 -13.75 -0.98 0.35
C LEU A 114 -14.06 -0.39 1.73
N THR A 115 -13.84 -1.20 2.75
CA THR A 115 -13.67 -0.77 4.14
C THR A 115 -12.18 -0.91 4.47
N PRO A 116 -11.38 0.17 4.40
CA PRO A 116 -9.98 0.14 4.80
C PRO A 116 -9.86 -0.18 6.29
N LEU A 117 -9.01 -1.15 6.63
CA LEU A 117 -8.81 -1.59 8.02
C LEU A 117 -7.51 -1.03 8.59
N ALA A 118 -6.40 -1.32 7.93
CA ALA A 118 -5.10 -0.80 8.30
C ALA A 118 -4.17 -0.71 7.10
N ASN A 119 -3.51 0.43 6.91
CA ASN A 119 -2.20 0.46 6.26
C ASN A 119 -1.18 -0.11 7.23
N VAL A 120 -0.27 -0.94 6.79
CA VAL A 120 0.72 -1.57 7.67
C VAL A 120 2.13 -1.10 7.36
N VAL A 121 2.48 -1.06 6.08
CA VAL A 121 3.80 -0.63 5.62
C VAL A 121 3.66 0.37 4.49
N THR A 122 4.61 1.32 4.46
CA THR A 122 4.82 2.21 3.31
C THR A 122 6.30 2.17 2.99
N ASP A 123 6.62 1.83 1.75
CA ASP A 123 7.98 1.80 1.23
C ASP A 123 8.20 3.07 0.40
N PRO A 124 8.89 4.09 0.93
CA PRO A 124 9.08 5.36 0.24
C PRO A 124 9.88 5.21 -1.05
N GLY A 125 9.58 6.07 -2.01
CA GLY A 125 10.37 6.21 -3.21
C GLY A 125 11.77 6.74 -2.92
N ILE A 126 12.72 6.35 -3.75
CA ILE A 126 14.14 6.77 -3.68
C ILE A 126 14.70 6.94 -5.08
N ILE A 127 15.56 7.94 -5.27
CA ILE A 127 16.36 8.10 -6.49
C ILE A 127 17.68 7.38 -6.27
N VAL A 128 18.02 6.43 -7.14
CA VAL A 128 19.29 5.73 -7.13
C VAL A 128 20.00 5.83 -8.47
N VAL A 129 21.33 5.82 -8.40
CA VAL A 129 22.23 5.79 -9.55
C VAL A 129 23.31 4.73 -9.34
N ALA A 130 24.08 4.35 -10.39
CA ALA A 130 25.26 3.51 -10.22
C ALA A 130 26.22 4.13 -9.20
N ALA A 131 26.92 3.34 -8.40
CA ALA A 131 27.86 3.84 -7.39
C ALA A 131 28.97 4.73 -7.98
N ASP A 132 29.40 4.43 -9.21
CA ASP A 132 30.42 5.17 -9.96
C ASP A 132 29.82 6.17 -10.98
N SER A 133 28.50 6.46 -10.88
CA SER A 133 27.84 7.52 -11.66
C SER A 133 28.52 8.88 -11.48
N PRO A 134 28.50 9.78 -12.48
CA PRO A 134 28.96 11.15 -12.32
C PRO A 134 28.12 11.93 -11.29
N TYR A 135 26.87 11.54 -11.07
CA TYR A 135 25.98 12.17 -10.09
C TYR A 135 26.33 11.69 -8.68
N LYS A 136 27.05 12.52 -7.91
CA LYS A 136 27.49 12.20 -6.55
C LYS A 136 26.46 12.63 -5.51
N THR A 137 25.71 13.68 -5.83
CA THR A 137 24.69 14.32 -4.99
C THR A 137 23.39 14.47 -5.78
N LEU A 138 22.30 14.81 -5.07
CA LEU A 138 21.06 15.18 -5.73
C LEU A 138 21.24 16.43 -6.60
N GLU A 139 22.02 17.38 -6.13
CA GLU A 139 22.31 18.61 -6.86
C GLU A 139 22.95 18.34 -8.22
N ASP A 140 23.95 17.46 -8.28
CA ASP A 140 24.59 17.05 -9.55
C ASP A 140 23.57 16.49 -10.54
N PHE A 141 22.65 15.65 -10.05
CA PHE A 141 21.57 15.07 -10.85
C PHE A 141 20.60 16.15 -11.35
N LEU A 142 20.15 17.05 -10.47
CA LEU A 142 19.21 18.12 -10.81
C LEU A 142 19.84 19.09 -11.84
N GLU A 143 21.12 19.43 -11.69
CA GLU A 143 21.85 20.26 -12.64
C GLU A 143 21.96 19.58 -14.01
N ALA A 144 22.27 18.29 -14.04
CA ALA A 144 22.32 17.52 -15.27
C ALA A 144 20.97 17.44 -15.98
N VAL A 145 19.88 17.23 -15.23
CA VAL A 145 18.50 17.23 -15.79
C VAL A 145 18.15 18.62 -16.33
N LYS A 146 18.49 19.69 -15.60
CA LYS A 146 18.25 21.07 -16.02
C LYS A 146 19.03 21.43 -17.30
N ALA A 147 20.28 20.98 -17.40
CA ALA A 147 21.13 21.23 -18.57
C ALA A 147 20.70 20.40 -19.81
N ASN A 148 20.02 19.27 -19.60
CA ASN A 148 19.64 18.33 -20.64
C ASN A 148 18.16 17.92 -20.52
N PRO A 149 17.21 18.84 -20.69
CA PRO A 149 15.78 18.55 -20.51
C PRO A 149 15.31 17.39 -21.39
N GLY A 150 14.67 16.38 -20.77
CA GLY A 150 14.10 15.22 -21.46
C GLY A 150 15.15 14.23 -22.03
N LYS A 151 16.43 14.35 -21.64
CA LYS A 151 17.49 13.44 -22.12
C LYS A 151 18.04 12.52 -21.03
N ILE A 152 18.00 12.93 -19.75
CA ILE A 152 18.44 12.11 -18.63
C ILE A 152 17.42 10.98 -18.44
N THR A 153 17.88 9.75 -18.61
CA THR A 153 17.04 8.56 -18.56
C THR A 153 16.76 8.12 -17.13
N VAL A 154 15.47 7.97 -16.78
CA VAL A 154 15.02 7.53 -15.47
C VAL A 154 14.14 6.30 -15.61
N GLY A 155 14.60 5.18 -15.04
CA GLY A 155 13.85 3.93 -15.01
C GLY A 155 12.78 3.95 -13.94
N ASN A 156 11.68 3.23 -14.18
CA ASN A 156 10.58 3.01 -13.24
C ASN A 156 10.00 1.59 -13.41
N SER A 157 9.12 1.19 -12.51
CA SER A 157 8.51 -0.16 -12.45
C SER A 157 7.44 -0.43 -13.53
N GLY A 158 7.25 0.50 -14.46
CA GLY A 158 6.25 0.39 -15.53
C GLY A 158 5.12 1.40 -15.37
N VAL A 159 4.37 1.59 -16.46
CA VAL A 159 3.26 2.55 -16.51
C VAL A 159 2.17 2.15 -15.50
N GLY A 160 1.78 3.09 -14.63
CA GLY A 160 0.79 2.86 -13.58
C GLY A 160 1.37 2.43 -12.22
N GLY A 161 2.67 2.15 -12.15
CA GLY A 161 3.38 1.90 -10.90
C GLY A 161 3.62 3.17 -10.08
N ASP A 162 4.04 3.01 -8.84
CA ASP A 162 4.35 4.15 -7.95
C ASP A 162 5.51 4.98 -8.46
N ASP A 163 6.58 4.36 -8.95
CA ASP A 163 7.75 5.08 -9.49
C ASP A 163 7.42 5.86 -10.76
N PHE A 164 6.51 5.34 -11.60
CA PHE A 164 6.02 6.07 -12.76
C PHE A 164 5.33 7.37 -12.33
N PHE A 165 4.37 7.27 -11.41
CA PHE A 165 3.69 8.45 -10.88
C PHE A 165 4.62 9.35 -10.09
N THR A 166 5.56 8.79 -9.33
CA THR A 166 6.57 9.56 -8.60
C THR A 166 7.45 10.37 -9.54
N THR A 167 7.84 9.81 -10.70
CA THR A 167 8.60 10.54 -11.71
C THR A 167 7.80 11.72 -12.26
N LEU A 168 6.51 11.54 -12.52
CA LEU A 168 5.64 12.62 -12.98
C LEU A 168 5.40 13.70 -11.91
N MET A 169 5.25 13.29 -10.65
CA MET A 169 5.19 14.22 -9.52
C MET A 169 6.48 15.03 -9.38
N PHE A 170 7.64 14.37 -9.54
CA PHE A 170 8.94 15.02 -9.55
C PHE A 170 9.04 16.05 -10.68
N GLU A 171 8.67 15.70 -11.90
CA GLU A 171 8.66 16.64 -13.02
C GLU A 171 7.77 17.85 -12.76
N LYS A 172 6.56 17.61 -12.22
CA LYS A 172 5.60 18.68 -11.92
C LYS A 172 6.09 19.60 -10.80
N ALA A 173 6.63 19.03 -9.72
CA ALA A 173 7.09 19.80 -8.56
C ALA A 173 8.40 20.55 -8.81
N SER A 174 9.32 19.97 -9.60
CA SER A 174 10.63 20.57 -9.89
C SER A 174 10.63 21.48 -11.13
N GLY A 175 9.65 21.32 -12.04
CA GLY A 175 9.67 21.94 -13.37
C GLY A 175 10.71 21.34 -14.32
N LEU A 176 11.41 20.29 -13.92
CA LEU A 176 12.41 19.59 -14.71
C LEU A 176 11.79 18.50 -15.57
N LYS A 177 12.47 18.07 -16.63
CA LYS A 177 12.01 17.00 -17.52
C LYS A 177 13.07 15.93 -17.66
N VAL A 178 12.66 14.67 -17.43
CA VAL A 178 13.49 13.49 -17.62
C VAL A 178 12.93 12.63 -18.78
N GLN A 179 13.72 11.67 -19.24
CA GLN A 179 13.25 10.64 -20.16
C GLN A 179 12.82 9.41 -19.36
N LEU A 180 11.51 9.20 -19.24
CA LEU A 180 10.99 8.01 -18.55
C LEU A 180 11.28 6.75 -19.37
N VAL A 181 11.82 5.72 -18.70
CA VAL A 181 12.10 4.41 -19.27
C VAL A 181 11.33 3.36 -18.45
N PRO A 182 10.17 2.89 -18.92
CA PRO A 182 9.39 1.88 -18.20
C PRO A 182 10.06 0.50 -18.32
N PHE A 183 10.08 -0.24 -17.21
CA PHE A 183 10.53 -1.61 -17.12
C PHE A 183 9.39 -2.53 -16.65
N GLU A 184 9.57 -3.84 -16.78
CA GLU A 184 8.64 -4.82 -16.22
C GLU A 184 8.94 -5.07 -14.72
N GLY A 185 8.81 -3.99 -13.91
CA GLY A 185 9.03 -3.99 -12.46
C GLY A 185 10.33 -3.32 -12.03
N ASP A 186 10.47 -3.16 -10.72
CA ASP A 186 11.56 -2.43 -10.06
C ASP A 186 12.93 -3.08 -10.27
N GLY A 187 12.99 -4.41 -10.20
CA GLY A 187 14.23 -5.17 -10.32
C GLY A 187 15.00 -4.85 -11.61
N PRO A 188 14.41 -5.03 -12.79
CA PRO A 188 15.03 -4.65 -14.06
C PRO A 188 15.42 -3.18 -14.13
N SER A 189 14.65 -2.27 -13.53
CA SER A 189 14.90 -0.83 -13.53
C SER A 189 16.20 -0.47 -12.78
N TRP A 190 16.31 -0.86 -11.49
CA TRP A 190 17.55 -0.54 -10.75
C TRP A 190 18.77 -1.30 -11.26
N GLN A 191 18.60 -2.52 -11.82
CA GLN A 191 19.70 -3.25 -12.46
C GLN A 191 20.21 -2.52 -13.71
N ALA A 192 19.31 -1.91 -14.49
CA ALA A 192 19.68 -1.10 -15.64
C ALA A 192 20.47 0.16 -15.21
N ALA A 193 20.05 0.83 -14.12
CA ALA A 193 20.78 1.96 -13.54
C ALA A 193 22.16 1.53 -13.01
N MET A 194 22.23 0.43 -12.27
CA MET A 194 23.48 -0.15 -11.76
C MET A 194 24.44 -0.50 -12.90
N GLY A 195 23.92 -1.03 -14.00
CA GLY A 195 24.67 -1.36 -15.22
C GLY A 195 24.91 -0.17 -16.14
N LYS A 196 24.54 1.07 -15.75
CA LYS A 196 24.71 2.31 -16.54
C LYS A 196 24.03 2.26 -17.92
N LYS A 197 22.99 1.46 -18.07
CA LYS A 197 22.15 1.45 -19.27
C LYS A 197 21.13 2.59 -19.27
N ILE A 198 20.87 3.16 -18.11
CA ILE A 198 20.11 4.36 -17.84
C ILE A 198 20.82 5.19 -16.78
N ASP A 199 20.52 6.48 -16.70
CA ASP A 199 21.21 7.42 -15.81
C ASP A 199 20.82 7.24 -14.34
N ALA A 200 19.52 7.05 -14.06
CA ALA A 200 18.98 6.86 -12.72
C ALA A 200 17.79 5.90 -12.73
N SER A 201 17.44 5.37 -11.58
CA SER A 201 16.19 4.65 -11.36
C SER A 201 15.44 5.27 -10.18
N PHE A 202 14.15 5.52 -10.37
CA PHE A 202 13.24 5.75 -9.25
C PHE A 202 12.74 4.39 -8.80
N ASN A 203 12.75 4.15 -7.49
CA ASN A 203 12.53 2.83 -6.92
C ASN A 203 12.01 2.95 -5.49
N ASN A 204 11.72 1.85 -4.80
CA ASN A 204 11.41 1.85 -3.37
C ASN A 204 12.65 1.50 -2.55
N ILE A 205 12.77 2.10 -1.35
CA ILE A 205 13.92 1.91 -0.46
C ILE A 205 14.16 0.43 -0.16
N GLY A 206 13.11 -0.30 0.24
CA GLY A 206 13.24 -1.70 0.65
C GLY A 206 13.81 -2.62 -0.43
N LEU A 207 13.62 -2.27 -1.71
CA LEU A 207 14.13 -3.06 -2.82
C LEU A 207 15.60 -2.78 -3.15
N VAL A 208 16.03 -1.52 -3.02
CA VAL A 208 17.40 -1.10 -3.41
C VAL A 208 18.34 -0.96 -2.22
N TYR A 209 17.83 -0.93 -0.99
CA TYR A 209 18.63 -0.81 0.23
C TYR A 209 19.80 -1.82 0.30
N PRO A 210 19.61 -3.13 0.02
CA PRO A 210 20.74 -4.08 0.02
C PRO A 210 21.85 -3.70 -0.97
N GLN A 211 21.49 -3.15 -2.13
CA GLN A 211 22.46 -2.74 -3.15
C GLN A 211 23.19 -1.44 -2.79
N ILE A 212 22.51 -0.54 -2.07
CA ILE A 212 23.13 0.68 -1.51
C ILE A 212 24.15 0.28 -0.45
N MET A 213 23.78 -0.62 0.47
CA MET A 213 24.69 -1.09 1.53
C MET A 213 25.87 -1.90 0.98
N ALA A 214 25.69 -2.60 -0.12
CA ALA A 214 26.76 -3.31 -0.82
C ALA A 214 27.69 -2.37 -1.64
N GLY A 215 27.36 -1.07 -1.75
CA GLY A 215 28.11 -0.10 -2.51
C GLY A 215 27.95 -0.23 -4.04
N ASN A 216 26.91 -0.91 -4.51
CA ASN A 216 26.60 -1.09 -5.93
C ASN A 216 25.77 0.08 -6.49
N LEU A 217 24.93 0.66 -5.66
CA LEU A 217 24.08 1.83 -5.96
C LEU A 217 24.39 2.97 -4.99
N ARG A 218 24.17 4.20 -5.45
CA ARG A 218 24.16 5.41 -4.63
C ARG A 218 22.76 5.97 -4.57
N ALA A 219 22.28 6.24 -3.34
CA ALA A 219 21.05 6.97 -3.10
C ALA A 219 21.31 8.48 -3.23
N LEU A 220 20.44 9.19 -3.93
CA LEU A 220 20.52 10.65 -4.09
C LEU A 220 19.46 11.39 -3.27
N ALA A 221 18.23 10.91 -3.22
CA ALA A 221 17.15 11.50 -2.45
C ALA A 221 16.03 10.49 -2.16
N ILE A 222 15.28 10.76 -1.09
CA ILE A 222 14.12 9.98 -0.65
C ILE A 222 12.85 10.79 -0.85
N MET A 223 11.75 10.15 -1.29
CA MET A 223 10.44 10.76 -1.48
C MET A 223 9.56 10.53 -0.25
N ALA A 224 9.94 11.10 0.87
CA ALA A 224 9.23 10.96 2.14
C ALA A 224 9.22 12.28 2.93
N GLU A 225 8.36 12.34 3.96
CA GLU A 225 8.30 13.47 4.90
C GLU A 225 9.60 13.66 5.69
N LYS A 226 10.31 12.54 5.97
CA LYS A 226 11.52 12.49 6.79
C LYS A 226 12.53 11.56 6.15
N ARG A 227 13.81 11.78 6.48
CA ARG A 227 14.88 10.86 6.09
C ARG A 227 14.62 9.46 6.66
N PHE A 228 15.09 8.47 5.93
CA PHE A 228 15.07 7.09 6.41
C PHE A 228 16.18 6.87 7.44
N GLU A 229 15.86 6.33 8.61
CA GLU A 229 16.80 6.20 9.73
C GLU A 229 18.06 5.41 9.37
N LYS A 230 17.92 4.41 8.49
CA LYS A 230 19.07 3.59 8.03
C LYS A 230 19.87 4.23 6.89
N LEU A 231 19.43 5.38 6.37
CA LEU A 231 20.12 6.20 5.38
C LEU A 231 20.12 7.68 5.81
N PRO A 232 20.70 8.01 6.99
CA PRO A 232 20.55 9.33 7.59
C PRO A 232 21.19 10.46 6.78
N ASP A 233 22.16 10.13 5.93
CA ASP A 233 22.87 11.10 5.09
C ASP A 233 22.14 11.39 3.78
N VAL A 234 21.13 10.60 3.41
CA VAL A 234 20.36 10.80 2.18
C VAL A 234 19.21 11.78 2.46
N PRO A 235 19.19 12.95 1.79
CA PRO A 235 18.15 13.96 2.01
C PRO A 235 16.81 13.49 1.45
N THR A 236 15.72 14.11 1.92
CA THR A 236 14.44 14.02 1.22
C THR A 236 14.39 15.06 0.09
N LEU A 237 13.53 14.82 -0.92
CA LEU A 237 13.25 15.83 -1.96
C LEU A 237 12.66 17.12 -1.33
N ARG A 238 11.84 17.00 -0.29
CA ARG A 238 11.28 18.14 0.44
C ARG A 238 12.34 19.04 1.07
N GLU A 239 13.41 18.46 1.63
CA GLU A 239 14.54 19.23 2.17
C GLU A 239 15.23 20.10 1.10
N LYS A 240 15.04 19.75 -0.17
CA LYS A 240 15.59 20.45 -1.34
C LYS A 240 14.55 21.28 -2.08
N GLY A 241 13.37 21.50 -1.47
CA GLY A 241 12.30 22.34 -2.02
C GLY A 241 11.45 21.67 -3.10
N ILE A 242 11.59 20.37 -3.31
CA ILE A 242 10.78 19.60 -4.27
C ILE A 242 9.73 18.81 -3.46
N ASP A 243 8.49 19.28 -3.50
CA ASP A 243 7.39 18.70 -2.70
C ASP A 243 6.87 17.40 -3.32
N VAL A 244 7.60 16.31 -3.11
CA VAL A 244 7.22 14.96 -3.53
C VAL A 244 7.33 14.01 -2.35
N VAL A 245 6.21 13.43 -1.97
CA VAL A 245 6.10 12.31 -1.03
C VAL A 245 5.28 11.24 -1.69
N ASN A 246 5.89 10.13 -2.03
CA ASN A 246 5.22 8.99 -2.66
C ASN A 246 6.01 7.70 -2.41
N GLY A 247 5.33 6.57 -2.64
CA GLY A 247 5.89 5.24 -2.47
C GLY A 247 4.82 4.17 -2.57
N SER A 248 5.20 2.94 -2.35
CA SER A 248 4.32 1.78 -2.35
C SER A 248 3.83 1.48 -0.94
N SER A 249 2.53 1.45 -0.73
CA SER A 249 1.94 1.09 0.56
C SER A 249 1.20 -0.24 0.47
N ARG A 250 1.20 -0.99 1.59
CA ARG A 250 0.47 -2.26 1.68
C ARG A 250 -0.30 -2.33 2.97
N GLY A 251 -1.57 -2.66 2.84
CA GLY A 251 -2.50 -2.75 3.97
C GLY A 251 -3.57 -3.81 3.76
N TYR A 252 -4.53 -3.80 4.64
CA TYR A 252 -5.67 -4.71 4.61
C TYR A 252 -6.97 -3.93 4.47
N SER A 253 -7.85 -4.42 3.60
CA SER A 253 -9.22 -3.91 3.45
C SER A 253 -10.23 -5.06 3.41
N ALA A 254 -11.45 -4.76 3.82
CA ALA A 254 -12.63 -5.59 3.66
C ALA A 254 -13.53 -5.03 2.55
N PRO A 255 -14.54 -5.77 2.05
CA PRO A 255 -15.57 -5.20 1.20
C PRO A 255 -16.38 -4.14 1.95
N ALA A 256 -16.86 -3.12 1.28
CA ALA A 256 -17.68 -2.08 1.90
C ALA A 256 -18.97 -2.65 2.48
N GLY A 257 -19.36 -2.17 3.67
CA GLY A 257 -20.61 -2.54 4.33
C GLY A 257 -20.51 -3.78 5.20
N ILE A 258 -19.32 -4.14 5.70
CA ILE A 258 -19.23 -5.09 6.83
C ILE A 258 -19.84 -4.46 8.09
N PRO A 259 -20.35 -5.26 9.04
CA PRO A 259 -20.90 -4.73 10.30
C PRO A 259 -19.86 -3.90 11.06
N GLU A 260 -20.30 -2.80 11.69
CA GLU A 260 -19.37 -1.87 12.37
C GLU A 260 -18.66 -2.53 13.56
N GLU A 261 -19.32 -3.43 14.27
CA GLU A 261 -18.71 -4.24 15.33
C GLU A 261 -17.58 -5.13 14.80
N VAL A 262 -17.72 -5.70 13.60
CA VAL A 262 -16.70 -6.52 12.95
C VAL A 262 -15.51 -5.65 12.51
N LYS A 263 -15.79 -4.48 11.90
CA LYS A 263 -14.79 -3.50 11.54
C LYS A 263 -13.95 -3.08 12.75
N THR A 264 -14.65 -2.77 13.87
CA THR A 264 -14.00 -2.39 15.13
C THR A 264 -13.07 -3.49 15.64
N VAL A 265 -13.54 -4.74 15.71
CA VAL A 265 -12.70 -5.87 16.15
C VAL A 265 -11.46 -6.05 15.28
N LEU A 266 -11.61 -5.94 13.96
CA LEU A 266 -10.48 -6.06 13.04
C LEU A 266 -9.48 -4.91 13.22
N ILE A 267 -9.94 -3.67 13.28
CA ILE A 267 -9.05 -2.50 13.49
C ILE A 267 -8.31 -2.61 14.83
N GLU A 268 -9.00 -2.97 15.91
CA GLU A 268 -8.37 -3.16 17.22
C GLU A 268 -7.35 -4.32 17.22
N ALA A 269 -7.56 -5.36 16.40
CA ALA A 269 -6.58 -6.42 16.24
C ALA A 269 -5.29 -5.90 15.57
N PHE A 270 -5.41 -5.05 14.53
CA PHE A 270 -4.24 -4.40 13.91
C PHE A 270 -3.52 -3.44 14.87
N LYS A 271 -4.26 -2.68 15.69
CA LYS A 271 -3.65 -1.81 16.70
C LYS A 271 -2.85 -2.61 17.72
N LYS A 272 -3.43 -3.68 18.28
CA LYS A 272 -2.75 -4.57 19.21
C LYS A 272 -1.51 -5.23 18.58
N MET A 273 -1.61 -5.68 17.33
CA MET A 273 -0.46 -6.20 16.59
C MET A 273 0.66 -5.17 16.49
N ALA A 274 0.33 -3.91 16.17
CA ALA A 274 1.29 -2.82 15.99
C ALA A 274 2.07 -2.49 17.28
N GLU A 275 1.51 -2.80 18.46
CA GLU A 275 2.14 -2.61 19.76
C GLU A 275 3.13 -3.73 20.12
N MET A 276 3.09 -4.87 19.41
CA MET A 276 3.95 -6.03 19.70
C MET A 276 5.39 -5.77 19.25
N PRO A 277 6.38 -5.83 20.14
CA PRO A 277 7.79 -5.66 19.75
C PRO A 277 8.27 -6.71 18.74
N GLU A 278 7.73 -7.93 18.83
CA GLU A 278 8.07 -9.04 17.93
C GLU A 278 7.58 -8.79 16.50
N PHE A 279 6.42 -8.15 16.33
CA PHE A 279 5.93 -7.72 15.02
C PHE A 279 6.86 -6.67 14.40
N ARG A 280 7.25 -5.65 15.18
CA ARG A 280 8.18 -4.61 14.71
C ARG A 280 9.52 -5.21 14.30
N LYS A 281 10.06 -6.11 15.16
CA LYS A 281 11.29 -6.83 14.84
C LYS A 281 11.15 -7.66 13.56
N ALA A 282 10.04 -8.36 13.35
CA ALA A 282 9.81 -9.16 12.15
C ALA A 282 9.72 -8.30 10.88
N CYS A 283 9.22 -7.06 10.99
CA CYS A 283 9.25 -6.09 9.92
C CYS A 283 10.69 -5.61 9.64
N ASP A 284 11.43 -5.25 10.69
CA ASP A 284 12.82 -4.79 10.57
C ASP A 284 13.75 -5.85 9.96
N ASP A 285 13.59 -7.11 10.34
CA ASP A 285 14.35 -8.25 9.81
C ASP A 285 14.13 -8.43 8.28
N ARG A 286 13.03 -7.89 7.74
CA ARG A 286 12.67 -7.92 6.32
C ARG A 286 12.77 -6.55 5.61
N ALA A 287 13.33 -5.56 6.28
CA ALA A 287 13.41 -4.17 5.80
C ALA A 287 12.04 -3.58 5.39
N LEU A 288 10.95 -4.00 6.05
CA LEU A 288 9.62 -3.44 5.87
C LEU A 288 9.47 -2.20 6.75
N ILE A 289 9.16 -1.07 6.13
CA ILE A 289 9.00 0.20 6.83
C ILE A 289 7.56 0.29 7.35
N VAL A 290 7.41 0.18 8.67
CA VAL A 290 6.11 0.22 9.33
C VAL A 290 5.54 1.64 9.27
N ASP A 291 4.32 1.77 8.71
CA ASP A 291 3.54 3.01 8.62
C ASP A 291 2.07 2.70 8.92
N MET A 292 1.74 2.60 10.20
CA MET A 292 0.40 2.22 10.64
C MET A 292 -0.58 3.38 10.50
N LYS A 293 -1.60 3.18 9.66
CA LYS A 293 -2.80 4.03 9.60
C LYS A 293 -4.04 3.15 9.72
N PHE A 294 -5.00 3.53 10.54
CA PHE A 294 -6.16 2.68 10.86
C PHE A 294 -7.46 3.32 10.39
N GLY A 295 -8.38 2.50 9.90
CA GLY A 295 -9.74 2.91 9.58
C GLY A 295 -9.81 4.18 8.75
N ASP A 296 -10.33 5.25 9.33
CA ASP A 296 -10.57 6.53 8.66
C ASP A 296 -9.27 7.23 8.22
N ASP A 297 -8.17 7.10 8.96
CA ASP A 297 -6.86 7.64 8.54
C ASP A 297 -6.34 6.90 7.29
N TYR A 298 -6.54 5.58 7.23
CA TYR A 298 -6.18 4.81 6.04
C TYR A 298 -7.12 5.15 4.87
N GLN A 299 -8.40 5.31 5.12
CA GLN A 299 -9.36 5.75 4.10
C GLN A 299 -9.00 7.12 3.54
N LYS A 300 -8.62 8.06 4.41
CA LYS A 300 -8.16 9.39 3.99
C LYS A 300 -6.91 9.30 3.12
N MET A 301 -5.91 8.52 3.53
CA MET A 301 -4.70 8.31 2.74
C MET A 301 -5.04 7.79 1.33
N LEU A 302 -5.92 6.79 1.22
CA LEU A 302 -6.34 6.24 -0.08
C LEU A 302 -7.06 7.29 -0.94
N ALA A 303 -7.89 8.13 -0.34
CA ALA A 303 -8.62 9.18 -1.05
C ALA A 303 -7.69 10.31 -1.53
N ASP A 304 -6.75 10.74 -0.70
CA ASP A 304 -5.76 11.76 -1.07
C ASP A 304 -4.87 11.27 -2.23
N GLN A 305 -4.44 10.01 -2.18
CA GLN A 305 -3.67 9.37 -3.25
C GLN A 305 -4.49 9.26 -4.54
N GLU A 306 -5.76 8.82 -4.45
CA GLU A 306 -6.65 8.74 -5.61
C GLU A 306 -6.75 10.09 -6.32
N GLN A 307 -6.98 11.16 -5.56
CA GLN A 307 -7.09 12.51 -6.12
C GLN A 307 -5.78 12.95 -6.81
N ALA A 308 -4.64 12.66 -6.21
CA ALA A 308 -3.34 12.99 -6.79
C ALA A 308 -3.10 12.23 -8.10
N TYR A 309 -3.37 10.92 -8.13
CA TYR A 309 -3.19 10.10 -9.33
C TYR A 309 -4.16 10.46 -10.45
N PHE A 310 -5.41 10.78 -10.12
CA PHE A 310 -6.38 11.31 -11.10
C PHE A 310 -5.87 12.58 -11.75
N GLY A 311 -5.42 13.56 -10.93
CA GLY A 311 -4.92 14.83 -11.45
C GLY A 311 -3.73 14.65 -12.39
N ILE A 312 -2.77 13.79 -12.01
CA ILE A 312 -1.60 13.51 -12.86
C ILE A 312 -2.02 12.78 -14.13
N TRP A 313 -2.84 11.73 -14.02
CA TRP A 313 -3.25 10.93 -15.17
C TRP A 313 -4.05 11.77 -16.17
N ASP A 314 -4.93 12.66 -15.70
CA ASP A 314 -5.72 13.52 -16.57
C ASP A 314 -4.85 14.47 -17.42
N GLU A 315 -3.71 14.91 -16.87
CA GLU A 315 -2.76 15.77 -17.60
C GLU A 315 -1.97 15.02 -18.69
N ILE A 316 -1.76 13.70 -18.55
CA ILE A 316 -0.84 12.93 -19.41
C ILE A 316 -1.52 11.85 -20.25
N LYS A 317 -2.77 11.47 -19.96
CA LYS A 317 -3.45 10.31 -20.58
C LYS A 317 -3.40 10.29 -22.10
N ASP A 318 -3.49 11.46 -22.76
CA ASP A 318 -3.45 11.58 -24.23
C ASP A 318 -2.10 11.15 -24.82
N GLN A 319 -1.04 11.14 -24.04
CA GLN A 319 0.29 10.67 -24.48
C GLN A 319 0.38 9.13 -24.45
N TYR A 320 -0.43 8.46 -23.61
CA TYR A 320 -0.39 7.01 -23.38
C TYR A 320 -1.58 6.25 -23.95
N GLN A 321 -2.68 6.92 -24.34
CA GLN A 321 -3.88 6.29 -24.92
C GLN A 321 -3.90 6.24 -26.46
N LYS A 322 -2.85 6.71 -27.11
CA LYS A 322 -2.76 6.77 -28.59
C LYS A 322 -2.24 5.48 -29.25
N HIS A 323 -2.26 4.35 -28.54
CA HIS A 323 -1.81 3.06 -29.11
C HIS A 323 -2.82 1.96 -28.95
#